data_cea467896aefe6ea274183c7345edd6d
#
_entry.id   cea467896aefe6ea274183c7345edd6d
#
_cell.length_a   1.000
_cell.length_b   1.000
_cell.length_c   1.000
_cell.angle_alpha   90.00
_cell.angle_beta   90.00
_cell.angle_gamma   90.00
#
_symmetry.space_group_name_H-M   'P 1'
#
loop_
_entity.id
_entity.type
_entity.pdbx_description
1 polymer ?
#
loop_
_entity_poly.entity_id
_entity_poly.type
_entity_poly.pdbx_seq_one_letter_code
_entity_poly.pdbx_strand_id
1 'polypeptide(L)'
;RDVEEVTQDVLLTVVRKIQTFKGDAAFSSWLYRIAVNAAYQRLRAKRARPEVSLEPFLPVFDDEGRYIEPVVDWSSKLNDPAVAGETRAAIERSLSRLPEEYRVVIQLHDVEELPNEEVAATLGLTVAAVKSRVHRARLFLRQELAHLFSPGR
;
A
#
# COMPACT_ATOMS: atom_id res chain seq x y z
N ARG A 1 -15.54 7.33 17.49
CA ARG A 1 -14.70 8.29 18.26
C ARG A 1 -13.39 8.58 17.53
N ASP A 2 -12.59 7.57 17.20
CA ASP A 2 -11.32 7.80 16.48
C ASP A 2 -11.51 8.39 15.08
N VAL A 3 -12.51 7.96 14.34
CA VAL A 3 -12.84 8.49 13.01
C VAL A 3 -13.21 9.97 13.10
N GLU A 4 -14.00 10.35 14.08
CA GLU A 4 -14.41 11.73 14.30
C GLU A 4 -13.20 12.62 14.64
N GLU A 5 -12.32 12.16 15.53
CA GLU A 5 -11.11 12.89 15.92
C GLU A 5 -10.18 13.07 14.70
N VAL A 6 -9.96 12.01 13.93
CA VAL A 6 -9.15 12.08 12.69
C VAL A 6 -9.80 13.01 11.67
N THR A 7 -11.11 12.97 11.51
CA THR A 7 -11.83 13.86 10.60
C THR A 7 -11.65 15.32 10.99
N GLN A 8 -11.74 15.64 12.28
CA GLN A 8 -11.51 17.00 12.79
C GLN A 8 -10.07 17.46 12.54
N ASP A 9 -9.08 16.59 12.80
CA ASP A 9 -7.67 16.89 12.55
C ASP A 9 -7.40 17.15 11.06
N VAL A 10 -8.04 16.37 10.17
CA VAL A 10 -7.99 16.57 8.72
C VAL A 10 -8.57 17.92 8.33
N LEU A 11 -9.77 18.27 8.82
CA LEU A 11 -10.42 19.53 8.50
C LEU A 11 -9.59 20.72 8.98
N LEU A 12 -9.06 20.67 10.21
CA LEU A 12 -8.17 21.71 10.73
C LEU A 12 -6.89 21.85 9.90
N THR A 13 -6.34 20.73 9.45
CA THR A 13 -5.14 20.71 8.59
C THR A 13 -5.45 21.30 7.22
N VAL A 14 -6.60 21.00 6.65
CA VAL A 14 -7.07 21.58 5.38
C VAL A 14 -7.18 23.09 5.50
N VAL A 15 -7.86 23.61 6.52
CA VAL A 15 -8.03 25.04 6.75
C VAL A 15 -6.66 25.74 6.86
N ARG A 16 -5.71 25.13 7.58
CA ARG A 16 -4.36 25.70 7.77
C ARG A 16 -3.51 25.65 6.49
N LYS A 17 -3.69 24.64 5.66
CA LYS A 17 -2.83 24.37 4.50
C LYS A 17 -3.46 24.71 3.15
N ILE A 18 -4.71 25.12 3.10
CA ILE A 18 -5.42 25.38 1.83
C ILE A 18 -4.69 26.41 0.96
N GLN A 19 -4.03 27.39 1.57
CA GLN A 19 -3.25 28.40 0.86
C GLN A 19 -1.97 27.82 0.24
N THR A 20 -1.51 26.65 0.69
CA THR A 20 -0.33 25.98 0.15
C THR A 20 -0.67 25.07 -1.03
N PHE A 21 -1.96 24.87 -1.30
CA PHE A 21 -2.42 24.10 -2.46
C PHE A 21 -2.12 24.86 -3.75
N LYS A 22 -1.20 24.34 -4.55
CA LYS A 22 -0.70 24.99 -5.77
C LYS A 22 -1.50 24.67 -7.04
N GLY A 23 -2.45 23.72 -6.95
CA GLY A 23 -3.20 23.25 -8.13
C GLY A 23 -2.44 22.32 -9.07
N ASP A 24 -1.21 21.92 -8.72
CA ASP A 24 -0.38 21.01 -9.53
C ASP A 24 -0.94 19.58 -9.56
N ALA A 25 -1.76 19.22 -8.57
CA ALA A 25 -2.48 17.96 -8.48
C ALA A 25 -3.97 18.22 -8.26
N ALA A 26 -4.81 17.22 -8.53
CA ALA A 26 -6.23 17.30 -8.19
C ALA A 26 -6.42 17.57 -6.69
N PHE A 27 -7.37 18.43 -6.33
CA PHE A 27 -7.68 18.75 -4.95
C PHE A 27 -8.01 17.51 -4.12
N SER A 28 -8.71 16.54 -4.71
CA SER A 28 -9.02 15.24 -4.09
C SER A 28 -7.76 14.47 -3.69
N SER A 29 -6.74 14.45 -4.53
CA SER A 29 -5.45 13.78 -4.23
C SER A 29 -4.71 14.49 -3.10
N TRP A 30 -4.71 15.82 -3.10
CA TRP A 30 -4.11 16.62 -2.02
C TRP A 30 -4.83 16.38 -0.68
N LEU A 31 -6.17 16.40 -0.69
CA LEU A 31 -7.00 16.11 0.49
C LEU A 31 -6.77 14.68 0.98
N TYR A 32 -6.73 13.73 0.08
CA TYR A 32 -6.47 12.32 0.39
C TYR A 32 -5.14 12.13 1.12
N ARG A 33 -4.06 12.78 0.67
CA ARG A 33 -2.75 12.75 1.35
C ARG A 33 -2.84 13.26 2.79
N ILE A 34 -3.56 14.35 3.02
CA ILE A 34 -3.77 14.88 4.36
C ILE A 34 -4.53 13.87 5.23
N ALA A 35 -5.59 13.28 4.70
CA ALA A 35 -6.42 12.31 5.41
C ALA A 35 -5.65 11.03 5.77
N VAL A 36 -4.92 10.46 4.80
CA VAL A 36 -4.11 9.26 5.03
C VAL A 36 -3.01 9.52 6.05
N ASN A 37 -2.33 10.66 5.95
CA ASN A 37 -1.28 11.01 6.90
C ASN A 37 -1.82 11.15 8.34
N ALA A 38 -2.96 11.82 8.52
CA ALA A 38 -3.60 11.97 9.82
C ALA A 38 -4.05 10.62 10.39
N ALA A 39 -4.69 9.78 9.57
CA ALA A 39 -5.11 8.45 9.96
C ALA A 39 -3.91 7.55 10.35
N TYR A 40 -2.86 7.57 9.53
CA TYR A 40 -1.65 6.78 9.78
C TYR A 40 -0.93 7.22 11.06
N GLN A 41 -0.79 8.53 11.29
CA GLN A 41 -0.19 9.04 12.53
C GLN A 41 -1.01 8.64 13.76
N ARG A 42 -2.34 8.66 13.67
CA ARG A 42 -3.20 8.21 14.78
C ARG A 42 -3.03 6.73 15.06
N LEU A 43 -3.00 5.92 14.03
CA LEU A 43 -2.76 4.48 14.14
C LEU A 43 -1.37 4.18 14.74
N ARG A 44 -0.34 4.87 14.29
CA ARG A 44 1.01 4.75 14.81
C ARG A 44 1.10 5.15 16.29
N ALA A 45 0.43 6.23 16.70
CA ALA A 45 0.40 6.67 18.10
C ALA A 45 -0.29 5.65 19.02
N LYS A 46 -1.31 4.93 18.51
CA LYS A 46 -2.01 3.88 19.27
C LYS A 46 -1.28 2.54 19.31
N ARG A 47 -0.38 2.31 18.37
CA ARG A 47 0.35 1.06 18.26
C ARG A 47 1.75 1.15 18.86
N ALA A 48 1.86 0.84 20.13
CA ALA A 48 3.09 0.28 20.68
C ALA A 48 3.20 -1.20 20.20
N ARG A 49 3.23 -1.46 18.88
CA ARG A 49 3.33 -2.82 18.35
C ARG A 49 4.70 -3.05 17.74
N PRO A 50 5.29 -4.26 17.96
CA PRO A 50 6.49 -4.67 17.25
C PRO A 50 6.22 -4.62 15.72
N GLU A 51 7.23 -4.28 14.95
CA GLU A 51 7.17 -4.34 13.48
C GLU A 51 6.75 -5.76 13.08
N VAL A 52 5.68 -5.86 12.31
CA VAL A 52 5.27 -7.14 11.74
C VAL A 52 6.22 -7.44 10.58
N SER A 53 7.01 -8.49 10.74
CA SER A 53 7.91 -8.93 9.67
C SER A 53 7.10 -9.56 8.54
N LEU A 54 7.39 -9.18 7.30
CA LEU A 54 6.90 -9.87 6.10
C LEU A 54 7.78 -11.06 5.71
N GLU A 55 8.90 -11.29 6.39
CA GLU A 55 9.82 -12.38 6.06
C GLU A 55 9.16 -13.75 5.90
N PRO A 56 8.17 -14.15 6.73
CA PRO A 56 7.49 -15.41 6.54
C PRO A 56 6.66 -15.52 5.26
N PHE A 57 6.33 -14.38 4.65
CA PHE A 57 5.52 -14.29 3.44
C PHE A 57 6.32 -13.92 2.18
N LEU A 58 7.62 -13.69 2.33
CA LEU A 58 8.47 -13.40 1.19
C LEU A 58 8.86 -14.70 0.49
N PRO A 59 9.05 -14.65 -0.84
CA PRO A 59 9.55 -15.80 -1.58
C PRO A 59 10.92 -16.21 -1.04
N VAL A 60 11.10 -17.51 -0.90
CA VAL A 60 12.37 -18.10 -0.46
C VAL A 60 13.29 -18.23 -1.67
N PHE A 61 14.54 -17.80 -1.51
CA PHE A 61 15.57 -17.92 -2.52
C PHE A 61 16.49 -19.10 -2.16
N ASP A 62 17.03 -19.77 -3.17
CA ASP A 62 18.11 -20.74 -2.99
C ASP A 62 19.45 -20.01 -2.75
N ASP A 63 20.51 -20.77 -2.48
CA ASP A 63 21.84 -20.22 -2.23
C ASP A 63 22.44 -19.51 -3.45
N GLU A 64 21.88 -19.73 -4.66
CA GLU A 64 22.24 -19.05 -5.90
C GLU A 64 21.36 -17.83 -6.21
N GLY A 65 20.45 -17.47 -5.29
CA GLY A 65 19.59 -16.29 -5.42
C GLY A 65 18.40 -16.48 -6.38
N ARG A 66 18.01 -17.72 -6.70
CA ARG A 66 16.85 -18.04 -7.52
C ARG A 66 15.62 -18.30 -6.63
N TYR A 67 14.44 -17.95 -7.11
CA TYR A 67 13.21 -18.33 -6.43
C TYR A 67 13.04 -19.84 -6.38
N ILE A 68 12.82 -20.38 -5.18
CA ILE A 68 12.53 -21.82 -4.99
C ILE A 68 11.15 -22.15 -5.56
N GLU A 69 10.20 -21.24 -5.42
CA GLU A 69 8.88 -21.34 -6.05
C GLU A 69 8.76 -20.27 -7.14
N PRO A 70 8.57 -20.62 -8.41
CA PRO A 70 8.41 -19.66 -9.47
C PRO A 70 7.16 -18.81 -9.24
N VAL A 71 7.34 -17.49 -9.20
CA VAL A 71 6.22 -16.55 -9.14
C VAL A 71 5.56 -16.51 -10.50
N VAL A 72 4.34 -17.01 -10.60
CA VAL A 72 3.56 -17.01 -11.84
C VAL A 72 3.24 -15.57 -12.24
N ASP A 73 3.56 -15.19 -13.48
CA ASP A 73 3.14 -13.92 -14.05
C ASP A 73 1.69 -14.04 -14.53
N TRP A 74 0.80 -13.41 -13.79
CA TRP A 74 -0.63 -13.40 -14.07
C TRP A 74 -1.11 -12.06 -14.67
N SER A 75 -0.19 -11.14 -14.98
CA SER A 75 -0.52 -9.80 -15.49
C SER A 75 -1.39 -9.84 -16.76
N SER A 76 -1.20 -10.84 -17.61
CA SER A 76 -2.02 -11.04 -18.81
C SER A 76 -3.49 -11.37 -18.53
N LYS A 77 -3.79 -11.96 -17.37
CA LYS A 77 -5.15 -12.35 -16.96
C LYS A 77 -5.93 -11.20 -16.31
N LEU A 78 -5.25 -10.15 -15.86
CA LEU A 78 -5.89 -8.98 -15.26
C LEU A 78 -6.73 -8.17 -16.25
N ASN A 79 -6.43 -8.29 -17.54
CA ASN A 79 -7.12 -7.56 -18.60
C ASN A 79 -8.36 -8.29 -19.15
N ASP A 80 -8.70 -9.46 -18.60
CA ASP A 80 -9.89 -10.21 -18.99
C ASP A 80 -11.13 -9.64 -18.29
N PRO A 81 -12.10 -9.05 -19.02
CA PRO A 81 -13.31 -8.50 -18.42
C PRO A 81 -14.17 -9.53 -17.67
N ALA A 82 -14.10 -10.80 -18.03
CA ALA A 82 -14.84 -11.87 -17.39
C ALA A 82 -14.34 -12.16 -15.95
N VAL A 83 -13.09 -11.82 -15.67
CA VAL A 83 -12.42 -12.08 -14.38
C VAL A 83 -12.31 -10.82 -13.52
N ALA A 84 -12.67 -9.66 -14.07
CA ALA A 84 -12.44 -8.36 -13.43
C ALA A 84 -13.05 -8.24 -12.03
N GLY A 85 -14.25 -8.74 -11.81
CA GLY A 85 -14.92 -8.69 -10.50
C GLY A 85 -14.28 -9.58 -9.45
N GLU A 86 -13.96 -10.80 -9.81
CA GLU A 86 -13.29 -11.76 -8.91
C GLU A 86 -11.87 -11.32 -8.60
N THR A 87 -11.17 -10.80 -9.61
CA THR A 87 -9.82 -10.25 -9.46
C THR A 87 -9.81 -9.07 -8.51
N ARG A 88 -10.77 -8.15 -8.63
CA ARG A 88 -10.86 -7.00 -7.74
C ARG A 88 -11.07 -7.43 -6.28
N ALA A 89 -12.03 -8.32 -6.03
CA ALA A 89 -12.28 -8.85 -4.70
C ALA A 89 -11.07 -9.60 -4.13
N ALA A 90 -10.32 -10.29 -4.98
CA ALA A 90 -9.09 -10.97 -4.61
C ALA A 90 -7.98 -9.99 -4.23
N ILE A 91 -7.79 -8.92 -5.00
CA ILE A 91 -6.83 -7.86 -4.69
C ILE A 91 -7.18 -7.20 -3.35
N GLU A 92 -8.45 -6.85 -3.13
CA GLU A 92 -8.90 -6.24 -1.88
C GLU A 92 -8.63 -7.16 -0.67
N ARG A 93 -8.90 -8.46 -0.80
CA ARG A 93 -8.58 -9.45 0.25
C ARG A 93 -7.08 -9.55 0.50
N SER A 94 -6.27 -9.60 -0.55
CA SER A 94 -4.80 -9.69 -0.43
C SER A 94 -4.22 -8.42 0.21
N LEU A 95 -4.71 -7.25 -0.19
CA LEU A 95 -4.34 -5.98 0.44
C LEU A 95 -4.69 -5.94 1.94
N SER A 96 -5.85 -6.50 2.32
CA SER A 96 -6.25 -6.55 3.73
C SER A 96 -5.37 -7.44 4.59
N ARG A 97 -4.68 -8.42 3.99
CA ARG A 97 -3.73 -9.31 4.66
C ARG A 97 -2.34 -8.68 4.82
N LEU A 98 -1.99 -7.68 4.02
CA LEU A 98 -0.75 -6.94 4.22
C LEU A 98 -0.75 -6.26 5.60
N PRO A 99 0.38 -6.30 6.32
CA PRO A 99 0.56 -5.42 7.47
C PRO A 99 0.35 -3.97 7.06
N GLU A 100 -0.23 -3.19 7.95
CA GLU A 100 -0.69 -1.83 7.65
C GLU A 100 0.41 -0.91 7.12
N GLU A 101 1.62 -1.03 7.65
CA GLU A 101 2.77 -0.25 7.21
C GLU A 101 3.19 -0.50 5.76
N TYR A 102 2.88 -1.68 5.21
CA TYR A 102 3.09 -2.00 3.80
C TYR A 102 1.88 -1.62 2.96
N ARG A 103 0.68 -1.85 3.48
CA ARG A 103 -0.57 -1.52 2.79
C ARG A 103 -0.70 -0.02 2.52
N VAL A 104 -0.38 0.84 3.50
CA VAL A 104 -0.43 2.30 3.31
C VAL A 104 0.58 2.77 2.27
N VAL A 105 1.76 2.17 2.22
CA VAL A 105 2.78 2.52 1.21
C VAL A 105 2.32 2.13 -0.18
N ILE A 106 1.78 0.92 -0.36
CA ILE A 106 1.21 0.47 -1.65
C ILE A 106 0.03 1.35 -2.08
N GLN A 107 -0.84 1.70 -1.15
CA GLN A 107 -1.97 2.59 -1.44
C GLN A 107 -1.49 3.94 -1.98
N LEU A 108 -0.54 4.57 -1.32
CA LEU A 108 -0.03 5.87 -1.75
C LEU A 108 0.79 5.78 -3.03
N HIS A 109 1.63 4.76 -3.18
CA HIS A 109 2.54 4.65 -4.30
C HIS A 109 1.87 4.08 -5.56
N ASP A 110 1.19 2.93 -5.45
CA ASP A 110 0.68 2.20 -6.61
C ASP A 110 -0.76 2.58 -6.99
N VAL A 111 -1.61 2.97 -6.04
CA VAL A 111 -3.01 3.36 -6.30
C VAL A 111 -3.13 4.85 -6.53
N GLU A 112 -2.48 5.67 -5.68
CA GLU A 112 -2.51 7.14 -5.81
C GLU A 112 -1.37 7.68 -6.68
N GLU A 113 -0.51 6.80 -7.20
CA GLU A 113 0.60 7.12 -8.10
C GLU A 113 1.57 8.19 -7.58
N LEU A 114 1.76 8.24 -6.24
CA LEU A 114 2.70 9.19 -5.65
C LEU A 114 4.15 8.76 -5.84
N PRO A 115 5.06 9.67 -6.18
CA PRO A 115 6.48 9.36 -6.22
C PRO A 115 7.01 9.01 -4.82
N ASN A 116 8.10 8.21 -4.78
CA ASN A 116 8.68 7.71 -3.54
C ASN A 116 9.02 8.82 -2.53
N GLU A 117 9.45 9.97 -3.01
CA GLU A 117 9.81 11.14 -2.21
C GLU A 117 8.59 11.72 -1.49
N GLU A 118 7.44 11.76 -2.16
CA GLU A 118 6.20 12.24 -1.57
C GLU A 118 5.62 11.24 -0.56
N VAL A 119 5.69 9.94 -0.87
CA VAL A 119 5.29 8.89 0.08
C VAL A 119 6.17 8.95 1.33
N ALA A 120 7.48 9.12 1.15
CA ALA A 120 8.44 9.25 2.24
C ALA A 120 8.11 10.46 3.13
N ALA A 121 7.89 11.62 2.53
CA ALA A 121 7.51 12.84 3.25
C ALA A 121 6.17 12.69 3.99
N THR A 122 5.18 12.06 3.35
CA THR A 122 3.85 11.84 3.93
C THR A 122 3.88 10.93 5.15
N LEU A 123 4.68 9.86 5.09
CA LEU A 123 4.72 8.84 6.14
C LEU A 123 5.86 9.02 7.15
N GLY A 124 6.72 10.01 6.97
CA GLY A 124 7.89 10.22 7.82
C GLY A 124 8.93 9.11 7.67
N LEU A 125 9.09 8.56 6.45
CA LEU A 125 10.02 7.52 6.11
C LEU A 125 11.18 8.05 5.26
N THR A 126 12.24 7.25 5.14
CA THR A 126 13.26 7.48 4.10
C THR A 126 12.78 6.95 2.75
N VAL A 127 13.29 7.52 1.66
CA VAL A 127 13.00 7.03 0.30
C VAL A 127 13.41 5.56 0.13
N ALA A 128 14.54 5.17 0.72
CA ALA A 128 15.01 3.77 0.72
C ALA A 128 14.00 2.84 1.42
N ALA A 129 13.45 3.25 2.57
CA ALA A 129 12.42 2.50 3.28
C ALA A 129 11.14 2.35 2.45
N VAL A 130 10.70 3.42 1.77
CA VAL A 130 9.54 3.36 0.86
C VAL A 130 9.77 2.35 -0.26
N LYS A 131 10.91 2.45 -0.97
CA LYS A 131 11.27 1.50 -2.06
C LYS A 131 11.28 0.06 -1.57
N SER A 132 11.90 -0.19 -0.41
CA SER A 132 11.94 -1.53 0.19
C SER A 132 10.53 -2.05 0.53
N ARG A 133 9.68 -1.22 1.13
CA ARG A 133 8.31 -1.61 1.48
C ARG A 133 7.45 -1.85 0.24
N VAL A 134 7.53 -1.00 -0.78
CA VAL A 134 6.85 -1.21 -2.07
C VAL A 134 7.25 -2.55 -2.68
N HIS A 135 8.54 -2.82 -2.75
CA HIS A 135 9.05 -4.06 -3.34
C HIS A 135 8.54 -5.30 -2.59
N ARG A 136 8.68 -5.33 -1.26
CA ARG A 136 8.21 -6.44 -0.42
C ARG A 136 6.70 -6.64 -0.50
N ALA A 137 5.94 -5.56 -0.46
CA ALA A 137 4.48 -5.64 -0.58
C ALA A 137 4.04 -6.18 -1.95
N ARG A 138 4.70 -5.77 -3.04
CA ARG A 138 4.43 -6.30 -4.38
C ARG A 138 4.75 -7.78 -4.49
N LEU A 139 5.86 -8.24 -3.90
CA LEU A 139 6.20 -9.67 -3.86
C LEU A 139 5.13 -10.48 -3.11
N PHE A 140 4.70 -10.00 -1.95
CA PHE A 140 3.62 -10.63 -1.19
C PHE A 140 2.33 -10.71 -2.01
N LEU A 141 1.89 -9.60 -2.61
CA LEU A 141 0.66 -9.57 -3.41
C LEU A 141 0.76 -10.50 -4.62
N ARG A 142 1.91 -10.56 -5.28
CA ARG A 142 2.13 -11.46 -6.40
C ARG A 142 1.99 -12.93 -5.99
N GLN A 143 2.54 -13.30 -4.85
CA GLN A 143 2.42 -14.65 -4.32
C GLN A 143 0.98 -14.99 -3.93
N GLU A 144 0.30 -14.11 -3.21
CA GLU A 144 -1.10 -14.28 -2.81
C GLU A 144 -2.02 -14.44 -4.02
N LEU A 145 -1.84 -13.61 -5.04
CA LEU A 145 -2.67 -13.63 -6.23
C LEU A 145 -2.33 -14.79 -7.19
N ALA A 146 -1.12 -15.34 -7.13
CA ALA A 146 -0.72 -16.48 -7.95
C ALA A 146 -1.62 -17.71 -7.73
N HIS A 147 -2.09 -17.94 -6.50
CA HIS A 147 -3.00 -19.04 -6.17
C HIS A 147 -4.36 -18.94 -6.88
N LEU A 148 -4.79 -17.71 -7.20
CA LEU A 148 -6.07 -17.47 -7.86
C LEU A 148 -6.02 -17.72 -9.37
N PHE A 149 -4.83 -17.60 -9.95
CA PHE A 149 -4.61 -17.71 -11.38
C PHE A 149 -3.84 -18.97 -11.79
N SER A 150 -3.41 -19.78 -10.82
CA SER A 150 -2.85 -21.08 -11.10
C SER A 150 -3.98 -21.99 -11.60
N PRO A 151 -3.85 -22.64 -12.75
CA PRO A 151 -4.80 -23.66 -13.15
C PRO A 151 -4.81 -24.74 -12.07
N GLY A 152 -6.01 -25.00 -11.52
CA GLY A 152 -6.19 -25.99 -10.48
C GLY A 152 -5.52 -27.31 -10.87
N ARG A 153 -4.82 -27.91 -9.92
CA ARG A 153 -4.41 -29.31 -10.01
C ARG A 153 -5.63 -30.20 -9.90
#